data_f82e7fe357b30ec0e2efa2d9ac4e4759
#
_entry.id   f82e7fe357b30ec0e2efa2d9ac4e4759
#
_cell.length_a   1.000
_cell.length_b   1.000
_cell.length_c   1.000
_cell.angle_alpha   90.00
_cell.angle_beta   90.00
_cell.angle_gamma   90.00
#
_symmetry.space_group_name_H-M   'P 1'
#
loop_
_entity.id
_entity.type
_entity.pdbx_description
1 polymer ?
#
loop_
_entity_poly.entity_id
_entity_poly.type
_entity_poly.pdbx_seq_one_letter_code
_entity_poly.pdbx_strand_id
1 'polypeptide(L)'
;MGISHPNLFRLFSTKKELFRAVLNRLFETIGREMLHKGEATGDPTRTMEDAWGGLMADRTLMLMLLQGYATCDDPEVRELMHEATRDIFERVEATPGLDADKAHAFIAEGMLYMAAAALDLPSRAPDDAPWAERFLSSG
;
A
#
# COMPACT_ATOMS: atom_id res chain seq x y z
N MET A 1 13.98 -18.73 1.80
CA MET A 1 14.18 -18.70 0.35
C MET A 1 15.30 -17.75 0.00
N GLY A 2 16.44 -18.26 -0.21
CA GLY A 2 17.55 -17.38 -0.33
C GLY A 2 18.03 -17.22 -1.76
N ILE A 3 17.69 -16.12 -2.38
CA ILE A 3 18.63 -15.59 -3.35
C ILE A 3 19.76 -15.02 -2.51
N SER A 4 20.97 -15.58 -2.64
CA SER A 4 22.13 -15.05 -1.93
C SER A 4 22.47 -13.66 -2.43
N HIS A 5 23.06 -12.81 -1.59
CA HIS A 5 23.47 -11.47 -1.95
C HIS A 5 24.26 -11.37 -3.29
N PRO A 6 25.21 -12.27 -3.61
CA PRO A 6 25.87 -12.30 -4.93
C PRO A 6 24.91 -12.56 -6.10
N ASN A 7 23.87 -13.38 -5.93
CA ASN A 7 22.89 -13.65 -6.98
C ASN A 7 21.97 -12.46 -7.25
N LEU A 8 21.64 -11.67 -6.24
CA LEU A 8 20.89 -10.41 -6.41
C LEU A 8 21.66 -9.43 -7.30
N PHE A 9 22.98 -9.29 -7.11
CA PHE A 9 23.81 -8.41 -7.94
C PHE A 9 24.03 -8.93 -9.38
N ARG A 10 23.82 -10.21 -9.66
CA ARG A 10 23.79 -10.73 -11.04
C ARG A 10 22.51 -10.32 -11.78
N LEU A 11 21.38 -10.20 -11.07
CA LEU A 11 20.08 -9.82 -11.63
C LEU A 11 19.91 -8.31 -11.71
N PHE A 12 20.52 -7.55 -10.80
CA PHE A 12 20.38 -6.12 -10.69
C PHE A 12 21.76 -5.46 -10.55
N SER A 13 22.11 -4.57 -11.46
CA SER A 13 23.42 -3.91 -11.50
C SER A 13 23.64 -2.96 -10.33
N THR A 14 22.56 -2.46 -9.71
CA THR A 14 22.63 -1.55 -8.55
C THR A 14 21.57 -1.87 -7.52
N LYS A 15 21.79 -1.42 -6.26
CA LYS A 15 20.77 -1.46 -5.20
C LYS A 15 19.49 -0.70 -5.58
N LYS A 16 19.64 0.40 -6.30
CA LYS A 16 18.53 1.20 -6.80
C LYS A 16 17.66 0.43 -7.78
N GLU A 17 18.26 -0.30 -8.73
CA GLU A 17 17.51 -1.15 -9.65
C GLU A 17 16.75 -2.25 -8.93
N LEU A 18 17.39 -2.89 -7.93
CA LEU A 18 16.72 -3.87 -7.09
C LEU A 18 15.55 -3.25 -6.33
N PHE A 19 15.74 -2.09 -5.74
CA PHE A 19 14.70 -1.37 -5.00
C PHE A 19 13.51 -1.02 -5.90
N ARG A 20 13.76 -0.50 -7.09
CA ARG A 20 12.71 -0.20 -8.08
C ARG A 20 11.97 -1.46 -8.52
N ALA A 21 12.66 -2.57 -8.73
CA ALA A 21 12.04 -3.84 -9.07
C ALA A 21 11.14 -4.37 -7.95
N VAL A 22 11.56 -4.23 -6.70
CA VAL A 22 10.75 -4.58 -5.53
C VAL A 22 9.49 -3.71 -5.43
N LEU A 23 9.61 -2.39 -5.62
CA LEU A 23 8.46 -1.48 -5.64
C LEU A 23 7.48 -1.81 -6.77
N ASN A 24 7.96 -2.07 -7.99
CA ASN A 24 7.11 -2.48 -9.10
C ASN A 24 6.33 -3.75 -8.76
N ARG A 25 7.01 -4.76 -8.24
CA ARG A 25 6.37 -6.02 -7.83
C ARG A 25 5.32 -5.82 -6.74
N LEU A 26 5.57 -4.92 -5.82
CA LEU A 26 4.65 -4.56 -4.75
C LEU A 26 3.37 -3.92 -5.32
N PHE A 27 3.51 -2.94 -6.22
CA PHE A 27 2.36 -2.31 -6.87
C PHE A 27 1.58 -3.25 -7.78
N GLU A 28 2.25 -4.16 -8.49
CA GLU A 28 1.59 -5.25 -9.23
C GLU A 28 0.76 -6.14 -8.31
N THR A 29 1.27 -6.45 -7.13
CA THR A 29 0.56 -7.24 -6.12
C THR A 29 -0.67 -6.50 -5.60
N ILE A 30 -0.53 -5.22 -5.26
CA ILE A 30 -1.66 -4.37 -4.84
C ILE A 30 -2.72 -4.33 -5.93
N GLY A 31 -2.34 -4.03 -7.17
CA GLY A 31 -3.27 -3.95 -8.29
C GLY A 31 -4.02 -5.26 -8.54
N ARG A 32 -3.33 -6.38 -8.43
CA ARG A 32 -3.93 -7.71 -8.59
C ARG A 32 -4.93 -8.03 -7.47
N GLU A 33 -4.59 -7.78 -6.22
CA GLU A 33 -5.49 -8.00 -5.08
C GLU A 33 -6.75 -7.11 -5.19
N MET A 34 -6.60 -5.88 -5.60
CA MET A 34 -7.72 -4.97 -5.83
C MET A 34 -8.64 -5.44 -6.97
N LEU A 35 -8.09 -6.03 -8.04
CA LEU A 35 -8.87 -6.54 -9.16
C LEU A 35 -9.60 -7.85 -8.84
N HIS A 36 -8.92 -8.82 -8.24
CA HIS A 36 -9.47 -10.15 -8.00
C HIS A 36 -10.62 -10.17 -6.99
N LYS A 37 -10.57 -9.32 -5.99
CA LYS A 37 -11.66 -9.24 -5.02
C LYS A 37 -12.87 -8.46 -5.55
N GLY A 38 -12.69 -7.56 -6.54
CA GLY A 38 -13.75 -6.80 -7.19
C GLY A 38 -14.75 -7.64 -7.97
N GLU A 39 -14.35 -8.82 -8.41
CA GLU A 39 -15.20 -9.72 -9.19
C GLU A 39 -16.04 -10.69 -8.32
N ALA A 40 -15.73 -10.82 -7.02
CA ALA A 40 -16.23 -11.91 -6.18
C ALA A 40 -17.50 -11.57 -5.37
N THR A 41 -17.85 -10.31 -5.20
CA THR A 41 -19.03 -9.89 -4.42
C THR A 41 -19.85 -8.86 -5.19
N GLY A 42 -21.14 -8.94 -5.16
CA GLY A 42 -22.05 -8.03 -5.88
C GLY A 42 -22.01 -6.55 -5.41
N ASP A 43 -21.10 -6.20 -4.49
CA ASP A 43 -20.87 -4.84 -3.99
C ASP A 43 -19.41 -4.44 -4.22
N PRO A 44 -19.12 -3.62 -5.25
CA PRO A 44 -17.76 -3.21 -5.57
C PRO A 44 -17.05 -2.43 -4.47
N THR A 45 -17.78 -1.59 -3.72
CA THR A 45 -17.22 -0.79 -2.64
C THR A 45 -16.72 -1.66 -1.49
N ARG A 46 -17.57 -2.55 -1.02
CA ARG A 46 -17.23 -3.51 0.05
C ARG A 46 -16.06 -4.41 -0.35
N THR A 47 -16.04 -4.82 -1.59
CA THR A 47 -14.93 -5.63 -2.12
C THR A 47 -13.62 -4.89 -2.11
N MET A 48 -13.64 -3.62 -2.48
CA MET A 48 -12.45 -2.76 -2.45
C MET A 48 -11.95 -2.57 -1.01
N GLU A 49 -12.85 -2.34 -0.06
CA GLU A 49 -12.54 -2.23 1.37
C GLU A 49 -11.93 -3.51 1.93
N ASP A 50 -12.49 -4.67 1.59
CA ASP A 50 -11.97 -5.98 2.02
C ASP A 50 -10.59 -6.28 1.42
N ALA A 51 -10.38 -5.95 0.15
CA ALA A 51 -9.08 -6.10 -0.51
C ALA A 51 -8.02 -5.21 0.14
N TRP A 52 -8.38 -3.97 0.38
CA TRP A 52 -7.51 -2.98 1.02
C TRP A 52 -7.18 -3.37 2.45
N GLY A 53 -8.17 -3.81 3.23
CA GLY A 53 -7.97 -4.30 4.59
C GLY A 53 -6.97 -5.47 4.67
N GLY A 54 -7.03 -6.39 3.71
CA GLY A 54 -6.07 -7.49 3.60
C GLY A 54 -4.64 -7.02 3.30
N LEU A 55 -4.50 -6.06 2.39
CA LEU A 55 -3.20 -5.45 2.07
C LEU A 55 -2.61 -4.69 3.26
N MET A 56 -3.45 -3.96 3.97
CA MET A 56 -3.05 -3.17 5.14
C MET A 56 -2.64 -4.01 6.34
N ALA A 57 -3.10 -5.25 6.43
CA ALA A 57 -2.66 -6.20 7.44
C ALA A 57 -1.23 -6.68 7.21
N ASP A 58 -0.69 -6.53 6.00
CA ASP A 58 0.70 -6.86 5.69
C ASP A 58 1.64 -5.70 6.06
N ARG A 59 2.19 -5.76 7.25
CA ARG A 59 3.10 -4.73 7.77
C ARG A 59 4.34 -4.55 6.90
N THR A 60 4.89 -5.63 6.37
CA THR A 60 6.09 -5.57 5.50
C THR A 60 5.79 -4.81 4.23
N LEU A 61 4.64 -5.06 3.61
CA LEU A 61 4.18 -4.35 2.44
C LEU A 61 3.98 -2.86 2.73
N MET A 62 3.36 -2.52 3.86
CA MET A 62 3.15 -1.12 4.27
C MET A 62 4.48 -0.38 4.51
N LEU A 63 5.45 -1.02 5.16
CA LEU A 63 6.78 -0.45 5.36
C LEU A 63 7.52 -0.22 4.04
N MET A 64 7.39 -1.12 3.08
CA MET A 64 7.98 -0.95 1.74
C MET A 64 7.36 0.22 0.98
N LEU A 65 6.03 0.40 1.06
CA LEU A 65 5.36 1.58 0.48
C LEU A 65 5.89 2.88 1.07
N LEU A 66 5.99 2.96 2.39
CA LEU A 66 6.55 4.13 3.08
C LEU A 66 7.98 4.40 2.66
N GLN A 67 8.80 3.34 2.49
CA GLN A 67 10.16 3.47 2.00
C GLN A 67 10.19 4.03 0.57
N GLY A 68 9.26 3.62 -0.28
CA GLY A 68 9.10 4.17 -1.63
C GLY A 68 8.84 5.67 -1.58
N TYR A 69 7.87 6.12 -0.79
CA TYR A 69 7.57 7.54 -0.61
C TYR A 69 8.74 8.32 0.00
N ALA A 70 9.42 7.75 1.00
CA ALA A 70 10.57 8.38 1.65
C ALA A 70 11.79 8.55 0.73
N THR A 71 11.85 7.80 -0.37
CA THR A 71 12.96 7.80 -1.33
C THR A 71 12.63 8.64 -2.58
N CYS A 72 11.55 9.39 -2.58
CA CYS A 72 11.11 10.23 -3.72
C CYS A 72 11.97 11.49 -3.96
N ASP A 73 13.04 11.70 -3.22
CA ASP A 73 14.11 12.63 -3.58
C ASP A 73 14.89 12.14 -4.81
N ASP A 74 14.98 10.82 -5.03
CA ASP A 74 15.48 10.24 -6.27
C ASP A 74 14.42 10.38 -7.39
N PRO A 75 14.78 11.02 -8.55
CA PRO A 75 13.83 11.28 -9.63
C PRO A 75 13.22 10.02 -10.25
N GLU A 76 13.95 8.93 -10.37
CA GLU A 76 13.46 7.70 -10.97
C GLU A 76 12.49 6.97 -10.03
N VAL A 77 12.77 6.98 -8.72
CA VAL A 77 11.86 6.43 -7.71
C VAL A 77 10.60 7.29 -7.63
N ARG A 78 10.74 8.61 -7.65
CA ARG A 78 9.61 9.53 -7.64
C ARG A 78 8.67 9.31 -8.83
N GLU A 79 9.20 9.14 -10.03
CA GLU A 79 8.36 8.86 -11.22
C GLU A 79 7.61 7.54 -11.08
N LEU A 80 8.28 6.48 -10.64
CA LEU A 80 7.64 5.19 -10.37
C LEU A 80 6.51 5.34 -9.34
N MET A 81 6.77 6.00 -8.23
CA MET A 81 5.78 6.20 -7.16
C MET A 81 4.62 7.08 -7.64
N HIS A 82 4.90 8.10 -8.46
CA HIS A 82 3.88 8.97 -9.06
C HIS A 82 2.93 8.18 -9.95
N GLU A 83 3.46 7.41 -10.91
CA GLU A 83 2.64 6.60 -11.82
C GLU A 83 1.82 5.56 -11.05
N ALA A 84 2.44 4.84 -10.13
CA ALA A 84 1.77 3.80 -9.36
C ALA A 84 0.68 4.37 -8.43
N THR A 85 0.92 5.51 -7.80
CA THR A 85 -0.07 6.17 -6.94
C THR A 85 -1.25 6.68 -7.77
N ARG A 86 -0.98 7.29 -8.92
CA ARG A 86 -2.02 7.71 -9.87
C ARG A 86 -2.89 6.53 -10.29
N ASP A 87 -2.28 5.42 -10.71
CA ASP A 87 -3.00 4.25 -11.19
C ASP A 87 -3.92 3.65 -10.09
N ILE A 88 -3.47 3.62 -8.85
CA ILE A 88 -4.30 3.19 -7.71
C ILE A 88 -5.46 4.17 -7.50
N PHE A 89 -5.18 5.47 -7.47
CA PHE A 89 -6.21 6.50 -7.26
C PHE A 89 -7.29 6.47 -8.33
N GLU A 90 -6.89 6.42 -9.62
CA GLU A 90 -7.83 6.34 -10.74
C GLU A 90 -8.68 5.07 -10.71
N ARG A 91 -8.14 3.94 -10.28
CA ARG A 91 -8.90 2.70 -10.08
C ARG A 91 -9.92 2.81 -8.95
N VAL A 92 -9.53 3.42 -7.85
CA VAL A 92 -10.46 3.68 -6.73
C VAL A 92 -11.58 4.60 -7.19
N GLU A 93 -11.25 5.70 -7.85
CA GLU A 93 -12.22 6.68 -8.37
C GLU A 93 -13.18 6.06 -9.42
N ALA A 94 -12.68 5.15 -10.24
CA ALA A 94 -13.48 4.44 -11.24
C ALA A 94 -14.39 3.35 -10.65
N THR A 95 -14.28 3.05 -9.37
CA THR A 95 -15.11 2.03 -8.71
C THR A 95 -16.55 2.50 -8.58
N PRO A 96 -17.54 1.74 -9.07
CA PRO A 96 -18.95 2.12 -8.95
C PRO A 96 -19.35 2.39 -7.49
N GLY A 97 -20.01 3.51 -7.26
CA GLY A 97 -20.44 3.95 -5.91
C GLY A 97 -19.44 4.83 -5.16
N LEU A 98 -18.24 4.98 -5.70
CA LEU A 98 -17.26 5.95 -5.20
C LEU A 98 -17.27 7.20 -6.08
N ASP A 99 -17.40 8.36 -5.44
CA ASP A 99 -17.17 9.65 -6.05
C ASP A 99 -15.76 10.15 -5.69
N ALA A 100 -15.36 11.29 -6.21
CA ALA A 100 -14.04 11.86 -5.97
C ALA A 100 -13.75 12.10 -4.48
N ASP A 101 -14.73 12.54 -3.71
CA ASP A 101 -14.58 12.80 -2.27
C ASP A 101 -14.37 11.49 -1.49
N LYS A 102 -15.12 10.46 -1.83
CA LYS A 102 -14.97 9.13 -1.23
C LYS A 102 -13.64 8.48 -1.64
N ALA A 103 -13.23 8.63 -2.89
CA ALA A 103 -11.93 8.15 -3.35
C ALA A 103 -10.78 8.83 -2.59
N HIS A 104 -10.88 10.15 -2.40
CA HIS A 104 -9.92 10.91 -1.60
C HIS A 104 -9.87 10.40 -0.14
N ALA A 105 -11.03 10.25 0.50
CA ALA A 105 -11.13 9.76 1.87
C ALA A 105 -10.56 8.35 2.01
N PHE A 106 -10.83 7.46 1.05
CA PHE A 106 -10.32 6.09 1.01
C PHE A 106 -8.79 6.06 0.94
N ILE A 107 -8.19 6.87 0.06
CA ILE A 107 -6.72 6.95 -0.04
C ILE A 107 -6.11 7.58 1.22
N ALA A 108 -6.73 8.63 1.77
CA ALA A 108 -6.28 9.25 3.01
C ALA A 108 -6.28 8.27 4.19
N GLU A 109 -7.32 7.46 4.31
CA GLU A 109 -7.41 6.40 5.31
C GLU A 109 -6.32 5.34 5.08
N GLY A 110 -6.04 4.97 3.83
CA GLY A 110 -4.94 4.09 3.47
C GLY A 110 -3.58 4.61 3.94
N MET A 111 -3.32 5.89 3.76
CA MET A 111 -2.09 6.54 4.25
C MET A 111 -2.00 6.48 5.77
N LEU A 112 -3.11 6.70 6.47
CA LEU A 112 -3.20 6.60 7.92
C LEU A 112 -2.85 5.18 8.41
N TYR A 113 -3.39 4.15 7.76
CA TYR A 113 -3.11 2.76 8.10
C TYR A 113 -1.66 2.36 7.80
N MET A 114 -1.02 2.92 6.78
CA MET A 114 0.41 2.72 6.57
C MET A 114 1.23 3.20 7.77
N ALA A 115 0.92 4.37 8.30
CA ALA A 115 1.56 4.88 9.52
C ALA A 115 1.28 3.99 10.72
N ALA A 116 0.04 3.55 10.89
CA ALA A 116 -0.36 2.63 11.97
C ALA A 116 0.40 1.29 11.89
N ALA A 117 0.55 0.73 10.70
CA ALA A 117 1.32 -0.49 10.49
C ALA A 117 2.81 -0.30 10.81
N ALA A 118 3.38 0.83 10.39
CA ALA A 118 4.78 1.15 10.70
C ALA A 118 5.03 1.24 12.21
N LEU A 119 4.08 1.81 12.95
CA LEU A 119 4.12 1.94 14.42
C LEU A 119 3.73 0.64 15.14
N ASP A 120 3.32 -0.38 14.40
CA ASP A 120 2.82 -1.65 14.94
C ASP A 120 1.65 -1.49 15.93
N LEU A 121 0.77 -0.52 15.66
CA LEU A 121 -0.36 -0.22 16.53
C LEU A 121 -1.33 -1.40 16.73
N PRO A 122 -1.64 -2.23 15.69
CA PRO A 122 -2.55 -3.35 15.87
C PRO A 122 -2.09 -4.42 16.87
N SER A 123 -0.78 -4.56 17.08
CA SER A 123 -0.23 -5.53 18.04
C SER A 123 -0.01 -4.97 19.44
N ARG A 124 -0.18 -3.65 19.62
CA ARG A 124 -0.09 -3.02 20.94
C ARG A 124 -1.38 -3.24 21.75
N ALA A 125 -1.21 -3.64 23.00
CA ALA A 125 -2.35 -3.72 23.89
C ALA A 125 -3.03 -2.36 24.06
N PRO A 126 -4.37 -2.30 24.22
CA PRO A 126 -5.08 -1.03 24.43
C PRO A 126 -4.54 -0.20 25.58
N ASP A 127 -4.05 -0.85 26.62
CA ASP A 127 -3.45 -0.21 27.80
C ASP A 127 -2.13 0.51 27.49
N ASP A 128 -1.37 0.01 26.52
CA ASP A 128 -0.10 0.60 26.10
C ASP A 128 -0.28 1.76 25.12
N ALA A 129 -1.38 1.74 24.35
CA ALA A 129 -1.65 2.75 23.33
C ALA A 129 -3.15 3.14 23.28
N PRO A 130 -3.71 3.72 24.34
CA PRO A 130 -5.15 4.04 24.40
C PRO A 130 -5.59 5.10 23.38
N TRP A 131 -4.67 5.86 22.82
CA TRP A 131 -4.94 6.82 21.75
C TRP A 131 -5.09 6.15 20.36
N ALA A 132 -4.59 4.92 20.19
CA ALA A 132 -4.55 4.24 18.91
C ALA A 132 -5.95 3.96 18.32
N GLU A 133 -6.91 3.64 19.18
CA GLU A 133 -8.31 3.48 18.76
C GLU A 133 -8.86 4.77 18.16
N ARG A 134 -8.62 5.92 18.79
CA ARG A 134 -9.07 7.22 18.28
C ARG A 134 -8.32 7.63 17.01
N PHE A 135 -7.07 7.22 16.89
CA PHE A 135 -6.26 7.46 15.70
C PHE A 135 -6.77 6.68 14.48
N LEU A 136 -7.27 5.46 14.69
CA LEU A 136 -7.75 4.57 13.64
C LEU A 136 -9.25 4.71 13.36
N SER A 137 -10.04 5.23 14.30
CA SER A 137 -11.48 5.42 14.10
C SER A 137 -11.78 6.79 13.50
N SER A 138 -12.32 6.80 12.30
CA SER A 138 -13.08 7.98 11.82
C SER A 138 -14.33 8.13 12.69
N GLY A 139 -14.46 9.23 13.38
CA GLY A 139 -15.60 9.56 14.20
C GLY A 139 -16.93 9.56 13.45
#